data_649881e2e6949e16c70946db89b8a1c9
#
_entry.id   649881e2e6949e16c70946db89b8a1c9
#
_cell.length_a   1.000
_cell.length_b   1.000
_cell.length_c   1.000
_cell.angle_alpha   90.00
_cell.angle_beta   90.00
_cell.angle_gamma   90.00
#
_symmetry.space_group_name_H-M   'P 1'
#
loop_
_entity.id
_entity.type
_entity.pdbx_description
1 polymer ?
#
loop_
_entity_poly.entity_id
_entity_poly.type
_entity_poly.pdbx_seq_one_letter_code
_entity_poly.pdbx_strand_id
1 'polypeptide(L)'
;TLPLRRLELSGAVQNEKHRLSWIIDADEQVVEQVLEFTTNGRNFSSLTQPGAADRLYLYAPTGNNAVQYRLKVTFDNGRTYYSNVIILRNVGTDTRQKLLTNLVNGTITVTSPGSFSYEVVDFTGKQTAKGQLSKGMNYKPAAAMGSGMYISRFSDQSNQGTDKLVRK
;
A
#
# COMPACT_ATOMS: atom_id res chain seq x y z
N THR A 1 -20.94 -35.49 15.36
CA THR A 1 -19.76 -34.64 15.64
C THR A 1 -19.31 -33.96 14.36
N LEU A 2 -19.30 -32.65 14.36
CA LEU A 2 -18.74 -31.89 13.25
C LEU A 2 -17.20 -31.96 13.36
N PRO A 3 -16.48 -32.51 12.36
CA PRO A 3 -15.02 -32.61 12.43
C PRO A 3 -14.32 -31.25 12.43
N LEU A 4 -14.96 -30.24 11.87
CA LEU A 4 -14.47 -28.87 11.84
C LEU A 4 -15.46 -27.94 12.52
N ARG A 5 -15.04 -27.26 13.58
CA ARG A 5 -15.84 -26.29 14.30
C ARG A 5 -15.57 -24.87 13.86
N ARG A 6 -14.32 -24.56 13.54
CA ARG A 6 -13.91 -23.21 13.16
C ARG A 6 -12.71 -23.24 12.22
N LEU A 7 -12.83 -22.49 11.13
CA LEU A 7 -11.74 -22.24 10.19
C LEU A 7 -11.88 -20.80 9.73
N GLU A 8 -11.09 -19.91 10.32
CA GLU A 8 -11.15 -18.48 10.04
C GLU A 8 -9.79 -17.93 9.67
N LEU A 9 -9.74 -17.22 8.57
CA LEU A 9 -8.58 -16.46 8.13
C LEU A 9 -8.81 -14.99 8.43
N SER A 10 -7.80 -14.35 9.01
CA SER A 10 -7.78 -12.91 9.28
C SER A 10 -6.50 -12.31 8.70
N GLY A 11 -6.51 -11.02 8.46
CA GLY A 11 -5.34 -10.35 7.93
C GLY A 11 -5.33 -8.87 8.24
N ALA A 12 -4.13 -8.31 8.23
CA ALA A 12 -3.89 -6.88 8.38
C ALA A 12 -2.70 -6.46 7.53
N VAL A 13 -2.71 -5.20 7.11
CA VAL A 13 -1.59 -4.60 6.39
C VAL A 13 -0.71 -3.87 7.39
N GLN A 14 0.57 -4.23 7.44
CA GLN A 14 1.57 -3.60 8.30
C GLN A 14 2.85 -3.37 7.51
N ASN A 15 3.29 -2.12 7.40
CA ASN A 15 4.55 -1.77 6.72
C ASN A 15 4.66 -2.36 5.31
N GLU A 16 3.58 -2.22 4.52
CA GLU A 16 3.48 -2.72 3.14
C GLU A 16 3.51 -4.26 3.03
N LYS A 17 3.41 -4.94 4.15
CA LYS A 17 3.29 -6.41 4.21
C LYS A 17 1.90 -6.83 4.64
N HIS A 18 1.44 -7.92 4.09
CA HIS A 18 0.19 -8.56 4.48
C HIS A 18 0.49 -9.60 5.55
N ARG A 19 -0.02 -9.36 6.75
CA ARG A 19 0.07 -10.32 7.85
C ARG A 19 -1.20 -11.15 7.85
N LEU A 20 -1.06 -12.44 7.60
CA LEU A 20 -2.15 -13.41 7.57
C LEU A 20 -2.06 -14.29 8.82
N SER A 21 -3.18 -14.47 9.49
CA SER A 21 -3.29 -15.37 10.65
C SER A 21 -4.60 -16.12 10.57
N TRP A 22 -4.64 -17.31 11.16
CA TRP A 22 -5.83 -18.15 11.10
C TRP A 22 -6.02 -18.98 12.33
N ILE A 23 -7.25 -19.40 12.52
CA ILE A 23 -7.68 -20.24 13.63
C ILE A 23 -8.31 -21.49 13.04
N ILE A 24 -7.86 -22.64 13.52
CA ILE A 24 -8.44 -23.93 13.18
C ILE A 24 -8.87 -24.59 14.49
N ASP A 25 -10.16 -24.86 14.62
CA ASP A 25 -10.72 -25.64 15.71
C ASP A 25 -11.41 -26.86 15.10
N ALA A 26 -10.81 -28.02 15.28
CA ALA A 26 -11.26 -29.29 14.70
C ALA A 26 -10.87 -30.43 15.62
N ASP A 27 -11.63 -31.53 15.53
CA ASP A 27 -11.28 -32.79 16.22
C ASP A 27 -10.21 -33.57 15.48
N GLU A 28 -10.15 -33.38 14.16
CA GLU A 28 -9.18 -34.05 13.28
C GLU A 28 -7.86 -33.27 13.22
N GLN A 29 -6.80 -33.98 12.89
CA GLN A 29 -5.48 -33.36 12.77
C GLN A 29 -5.26 -32.77 11.38
N VAL A 30 -4.63 -31.60 11.34
CA VAL A 30 -4.23 -30.97 10.10
C VAL A 30 -3.02 -31.70 9.52
N VAL A 31 -3.13 -32.17 8.28
CA VAL A 31 -2.03 -32.81 7.57
C VAL A 31 -1.43 -31.92 6.51
N GLU A 32 -2.21 -30.98 5.97
CA GLU A 32 -1.73 -30.04 4.95
C GLU A 32 -2.46 -28.71 5.06
N GLN A 33 -1.72 -27.63 4.86
CA GLN A 33 -2.27 -26.29 4.72
C GLN A 33 -1.70 -25.64 3.47
N VAL A 34 -2.53 -24.94 2.70
CA VAL A 34 -2.11 -24.16 1.55
C VAL A 34 -2.77 -22.78 1.63
N LEU A 35 -1.96 -21.76 1.71
CA LEU A 35 -2.46 -20.40 1.50
C LEU A 35 -2.58 -20.15 0.02
N GLU A 36 -3.74 -19.72 -0.40
CA GLU A 36 -4.02 -19.38 -1.80
C GLU A 36 -4.35 -17.90 -1.92
N PHE A 37 -4.02 -17.33 -3.06
CA PHE A 37 -4.27 -15.91 -3.36
C PHE A 37 -4.81 -15.72 -4.75
N THR A 38 -5.47 -14.59 -4.97
CA THR A 38 -5.87 -14.13 -6.30
C THR A 38 -5.85 -12.61 -6.37
N THR A 39 -5.50 -12.09 -7.54
CA THR A 39 -5.57 -10.66 -7.84
C THR A 39 -6.76 -10.30 -8.74
N ASN A 40 -7.41 -11.30 -9.33
CA ASN A 40 -8.56 -11.11 -10.23
C ASN A 40 -9.89 -11.58 -9.62
N GLY A 41 -9.88 -12.17 -8.43
CA GLY A 41 -11.08 -12.65 -7.74
C GLY A 41 -11.69 -13.92 -8.31
N ARG A 42 -11.10 -14.52 -9.34
CA ARG A 42 -11.66 -15.70 -10.03
C ARG A 42 -10.82 -16.96 -9.84
N ASN A 43 -9.52 -16.85 -10.08
CA ASN A 43 -8.61 -17.98 -10.06
C ASN A 43 -7.63 -17.84 -8.92
N PHE A 44 -7.72 -18.74 -7.95
CA PHE A 44 -6.78 -18.80 -6.83
C PHE A 44 -5.58 -19.64 -7.22
N SER A 45 -4.40 -19.16 -6.84
CA SER A 45 -3.12 -19.86 -6.99
C SER A 45 -2.50 -20.10 -5.63
N SER A 46 -1.66 -21.12 -5.52
CA SER A 46 -0.92 -21.39 -4.29
C SER A 46 0.09 -20.27 -4.02
N LEU A 47 0.04 -19.69 -2.84
CA LEU A 47 1.02 -18.71 -2.37
C LEU A 47 2.16 -19.40 -1.62
N THR A 48 1.81 -20.21 -0.63
CA THR A 48 2.75 -20.95 0.20
C THR A 48 2.05 -22.14 0.87
N GLN A 49 2.85 -23.06 1.34
CA GLN A 49 2.38 -24.22 2.07
C GLN A 49 2.92 -24.18 3.51
N PRO A 50 2.18 -23.54 4.44
CA PRO A 50 2.62 -23.49 5.84
C PRO A 50 2.68 -24.88 6.47
N GLY A 51 3.54 -25.06 7.45
CA GLY A 51 3.58 -26.28 8.26
C GLY A 51 2.25 -26.48 9.00
N ALA A 52 1.94 -27.74 9.34
CA ALA A 52 0.64 -28.08 9.96
C ALA A 52 0.37 -27.33 11.28
N ALA A 53 1.41 -26.91 11.99
CA ALA A 53 1.31 -26.16 13.23
C ALA A 53 1.33 -24.64 13.03
N ASP A 54 1.63 -24.16 11.84
CA ASP A 54 1.73 -22.72 11.57
C ASP A 54 0.34 -22.09 11.53
N ARG A 55 0.26 -20.87 12.05
CA ARG A 55 -0.98 -20.08 12.12
C ARG A 55 -0.77 -18.62 11.73
N LEU A 56 0.40 -18.31 11.17
CA LEU A 56 0.80 -16.96 10.81
C LEU A 56 1.70 -17.00 9.58
N TYR A 57 1.50 -16.07 8.67
CA TYR A 57 2.36 -15.87 7.52
C TYR A 57 2.43 -14.38 7.15
N LEU A 58 3.63 -13.93 6.81
CA LEU A 58 3.87 -12.57 6.34
C LEU A 58 4.20 -12.60 4.86
N TYR A 59 3.50 -11.82 4.08
CA TYR A 59 3.68 -11.72 2.63
C TYR A 59 3.81 -10.27 2.19
N ALA A 60 4.79 -10.00 1.35
CA ALA A 60 5.01 -8.70 0.74
C ALA A 60 4.60 -8.76 -0.73
N PRO A 61 3.36 -8.39 -1.09
CA PRO A 61 2.92 -8.40 -2.48
C PRO A 61 3.64 -7.32 -3.28
N THR A 62 3.81 -7.57 -4.57
CA THR A 62 4.30 -6.56 -5.50
C THR A 62 3.14 -5.64 -5.90
N GLY A 63 3.32 -4.33 -5.69
CA GLY A 63 2.32 -3.33 -6.05
C GLY A 63 1.25 -3.10 -4.99
N ASN A 64 0.27 -2.29 -5.35
CA ASN A 64 -0.79 -1.81 -4.45
C ASN A 64 -2.18 -2.33 -4.82
N ASN A 65 -2.25 -3.38 -5.64
CA ASN A 65 -3.53 -3.98 -6.01
C ASN A 65 -4.10 -4.76 -4.83
N ALA A 66 -5.42 -4.84 -4.78
CA ALA A 66 -6.10 -5.68 -3.81
C ALA A 66 -5.77 -7.16 -4.08
N VAL A 67 -5.46 -7.88 -3.03
CA VAL A 67 -5.18 -9.32 -3.08
C VAL A 67 -6.17 -10.03 -2.18
N GLN A 68 -6.81 -11.06 -2.71
CA GLN A 68 -7.72 -11.91 -1.94
C GLN A 68 -6.97 -13.18 -1.52
N TYR A 69 -7.22 -13.59 -0.30
CA TYR A 69 -6.60 -14.78 0.29
C TYR A 69 -7.64 -15.73 0.83
N ARG A 70 -7.34 -17.00 0.77
CA ARG A 70 -8.06 -18.07 1.47
C ARG A 70 -7.10 -19.15 1.92
N LEU A 71 -7.47 -19.89 2.92
CA LEU A 71 -6.71 -21.03 3.42
C LEU A 71 -7.42 -22.32 3.05
N LYS A 72 -6.68 -23.24 2.45
CA LYS A 72 -7.12 -24.60 2.19
C LYS A 72 -6.49 -25.52 3.21
N VAL A 73 -7.28 -26.29 3.94
CA VAL A 73 -6.81 -27.18 4.98
C VAL A 73 -7.29 -28.60 4.68
N THR A 74 -6.36 -29.55 4.70
CA THR A 74 -6.66 -30.98 4.57
C THR A 74 -6.38 -31.66 5.91
N PHE A 75 -7.34 -32.44 6.35
CA PHE A 75 -7.27 -33.17 7.63
C PHE A 75 -6.89 -34.64 7.40
N ASP A 76 -6.52 -35.35 8.47
CA ASP A 76 -6.09 -36.74 8.43
C ASP A 76 -7.18 -37.72 7.97
N ASN A 77 -8.45 -37.31 8.01
CA ASN A 77 -9.56 -38.05 7.44
C ASN A 77 -9.69 -37.90 5.92
N GLY A 78 -8.78 -37.17 5.27
CA GLY A 78 -8.78 -36.90 3.82
C GLY A 78 -9.70 -35.78 3.38
N ARG A 79 -10.46 -35.16 4.28
CA ARG A 79 -11.37 -34.05 3.94
C ARG A 79 -10.63 -32.73 3.84
N THR A 80 -11.04 -31.93 2.88
CA THR A 80 -10.48 -30.60 2.63
C THR A 80 -11.54 -29.53 2.85
N TYR A 81 -11.15 -28.46 3.52
CA TYR A 81 -12.01 -27.31 3.79
C TYR A 81 -11.29 -26.02 3.41
N TYR A 82 -12.07 -25.00 3.07
CA TYR A 82 -11.59 -23.66 2.77
C TYR A 82 -12.07 -22.69 3.84
N SER A 83 -11.19 -21.75 4.20
CA SER A 83 -11.56 -20.65 5.07
C SER A 83 -12.44 -19.64 4.32
N ASN A 84 -12.90 -18.62 5.06
CA ASN A 84 -13.41 -17.39 4.46
C ASN A 84 -12.34 -16.74 3.59
N VAL A 85 -12.79 -15.97 2.61
CA VAL A 85 -11.93 -15.14 1.77
C VAL A 85 -11.77 -13.77 2.42
N ILE A 86 -10.53 -13.28 2.50
CA ILE A 86 -10.25 -11.92 2.95
C ILE A 86 -9.61 -11.13 1.82
N ILE A 87 -9.77 -9.82 1.85
CA ILE A 87 -9.20 -8.90 0.87
C ILE A 87 -8.29 -7.94 1.61
N LEU A 88 -7.04 -7.88 1.19
CA LEU A 88 -6.07 -6.92 1.70
C LEU A 88 -5.54 -6.09 0.55
N ARG A 89 -5.43 -4.81 0.79
CA ARG A 89 -4.82 -3.88 -0.14
C ARG A 89 -3.81 -3.06 0.63
N ASN A 90 -2.58 -3.00 0.14
CA ASN A 90 -1.66 -2.01 0.62
C ASN A 90 -2.32 -0.66 0.42
N VAL A 91 -2.60 0.04 1.51
CA VAL A 91 -2.92 1.45 1.43
C VAL A 91 -1.66 2.07 0.87
N GLY A 92 -1.68 2.41 -0.41
CA GLY A 92 -0.55 3.04 -1.03
C GLY A 92 -0.15 4.20 -0.13
N THR A 93 1.06 4.16 0.41
CA THR A 93 1.74 5.39 0.71
C THR A 93 1.55 6.20 -0.54
N ASP A 94 0.79 7.27 -0.41
CA ASP A 94 0.57 8.18 -1.52
C ASP A 94 1.96 8.43 -2.10
N THR A 95 2.28 7.80 -3.24
CA THR A 95 3.60 7.93 -3.87
C THR A 95 3.77 9.30 -4.48
N ARG A 96 2.77 10.15 -4.30
CA ARG A 96 2.73 11.52 -4.76
C ARG A 96 3.08 12.48 -3.64
N GLN A 97 3.82 13.50 -3.97
CA GLN A 97 3.99 14.66 -3.12
C GLN A 97 2.63 15.33 -2.98
N LYS A 98 2.33 15.79 -1.78
CA LYS A 98 1.09 16.46 -1.49
C LYS A 98 1.37 17.87 -1.00
N LEU A 99 0.87 18.85 -1.74
CA LEU A 99 0.79 20.21 -1.24
C LEU A 99 -0.22 20.28 -0.09
N LEU A 100 0.22 20.64 1.09
CA LEU A 100 -0.67 20.82 2.24
C LEU A 100 -1.44 22.13 2.17
N THR A 101 -0.94 23.09 1.38
CA THR A 101 -1.66 24.30 1.04
C THR A 101 -1.37 24.68 -0.39
N ASN A 102 -2.43 24.96 -1.15
CA ASN A 102 -2.32 25.50 -2.50
C ASN A 102 -2.30 27.04 -2.51
N LEU A 103 -2.46 27.65 -1.35
CA LEU A 103 -2.45 29.08 -1.16
C LEU A 103 -1.19 29.45 -0.36
N VAL A 104 -0.23 30.03 -1.06
CA VAL A 104 1.09 30.29 -0.51
C VAL A 104 1.23 31.73 -0.05
N ASN A 105 1.70 31.89 1.18
CA ASN A 105 2.02 33.18 1.77
C ASN A 105 3.43 33.15 2.37
N GLY A 106 4.43 33.08 1.50
CA GLY A 106 5.84 33.09 1.89
C GLY A 106 6.50 31.72 2.02
N THR A 107 5.77 30.67 2.33
CA THR A 107 6.32 29.31 2.47
C THR A 107 5.43 28.30 1.78
N ILE A 108 6.04 27.40 1.01
CA ILE A 108 5.38 26.24 0.40
C ILE A 108 5.61 25.04 1.32
N THR A 109 4.54 24.39 1.74
CA THR A 109 4.60 23.19 2.57
C THR A 109 4.22 21.97 1.74
N VAL A 110 5.12 21.00 1.65
CA VAL A 110 4.96 19.79 0.83
C VAL A 110 5.30 18.56 1.64
N THR A 111 4.42 17.57 1.64
CA THR A 111 4.72 16.24 2.17
C THR A 111 5.25 15.37 1.04
N SER A 112 6.40 14.75 1.24
CA SER A 112 7.04 13.89 0.25
C SER A 112 7.26 12.49 0.78
N PRO A 113 7.01 11.44 -0.03
CA PRO A 113 7.24 10.05 0.37
C PRO A 113 8.72 9.64 0.34
N GLY A 114 9.57 10.43 -0.26
CA GLY A 114 11.00 10.15 -0.41
C GLY A 114 11.77 11.34 -0.93
N SER A 115 12.94 11.08 -1.49
CA SER A 115 13.78 12.13 -2.10
C SER A 115 13.29 12.42 -3.52
N PHE A 116 12.91 13.66 -3.78
CA PHE A 116 12.41 14.13 -5.07
C PHE A 116 13.02 15.47 -5.40
N SER A 117 13.17 15.74 -6.70
CA SER A 117 13.43 17.09 -7.20
C SER A 117 12.10 17.82 -7.39
N TYR A 118 12.08 19.10 -7.09
CA TYR A 118 10.92 19.92 -7.40
C TYR A 118 11.33 21.15 -8.19
N GLU A 119 10.44 21.63 -9.03
CA GLU A 119 10.52 22.94 -9.64
C GLU A 119 9.15 23.60 -9.63
N VAL A 120 9.13 24.91 -9.56
CA VAL A 120 7.92 25.70 -9.66
C VAL A 120 8.06 26.59 -10.89
N VAL A 121 7.06 26.49 -11.78
CA VAL A 121 7.01 27.29 -13.01
C VAL A 121 5.76 28.16 -12.98
N ASP A 122 5.88 29.34 -13.58
CA ASP A 122 4.70 30.17 -13.84
C ASP A 122 3.92 29.63 -15.05
N PHE A 123 2.80 30.23 -15.36
CA PHE A 123 1.97 29.77 -16.47
C PHE A 123 2.59 30.04 -17.86
N THR A 124 3.67 30.80 -17.94
CA THR A 124 4.46 30.96 -19.17
C THR A 124 5.53 29.89 -19.34
N GLY A 125 5.70 29.03 -18.34
CA GLY A 125 6.71 27.98 -18.31
C GLY A 125 8.05 28.43 -17.72
N LYS A 126 8.15 29.65 -17.20
CA LYS A 126 9.38 30.14 -16.58
C LYS A 126 9.56 29.54 -15.19
N GLN A 127 10.74 28.96 -14.97
CA GLN A 127 11.08 28.42 -13.64
C GLN A 127 11.32 29.56 -12.65
N THR A 128 10.58 29.51 -11.53
CA THR A 128 10.66 30.51 -10.45
C THR A 128 11.33 29.97 -9.20
N ALA A 129 11.31 28.67 -9.00
CA ALA A 129 11.96 28.00 -7.88
C ALA A 129 12.31 26.56 -8.24
N LYS A 130 13.36 26.01 -7.61
CA LYS A 130 13.74 24.59 -7.73
C LYS A 130 14.49 24.16 -6.46
N GLY A 131 14.53 22.87 -6.23
CA GLY A 131 15.26 22.30 -5.10
C GLY A 131 15.00 20.81 -4.94
N GLN A 132 15.31 20.31 -3.75
CA GLN A 132 15.14 18.91 -3.38
C GLN A 132 14.16 18.77 -2.23
N LEU A 133 13.39 17.71 -2.24
CA LEU A 133 12.50 17.29 -1.15
C LEU A 133 13.10 16.07 -0.48
N SER A 134 12.96 15.99 0.83
CA SER A 134 13.26 14.80 1.61
C SER A 134 11.98 14.14 2.11
N LYS A 135 12.06 12.87 2.53
CA LYS A 135 10.90 12.16 3.09
C LYS A 135 10.32 12.93 4.28
N GLY A 136 9.03 13.11 4.27
CA GLY A 136 8.29 13.82 5.32
C GLY A 136 7.86 15.22 4.88
N MET A 137 7.76 16.11 5.86
CA MET A 137 7.28 17.47 5.63
C MET A 137 8.42 18.39 5.23
N ASN A 138 8.23 19.14 4.15
CA ASN A 138 9.22 20.06 3.59
C ASN A 138 8.63 21.47 3.58
N TYR A 139 9.45 22.44 4.02
CA TYR A 139 9.11 23.85 4.01
C TYR A 139 10.05 24.56 3.06
N LYS A 140 9.52 25.17 2.02
CA LYS A 140 10.30 25.85 0.99
C LYS A 140 9.89 27.31 0.89
N PRO A 141 10.87 28.25 0.85
CA PRO A 141 10.54 29.66 0.75
C PRO A 141 9.93 30.00 -0.60
N ALA A 142 8.94 30.89 -0.58
CA ALA A 142 8.26 31.37 -1.78
C ALA A 142 8.38 32.91 -1.90
N ALA A 143 9.24 33.53 -1.14
CA ALA A 143 9.35 35.00 -1.07
C ALA A 143 9.71 35.65 -2.41
N ALA A 144 10.45 34.95 -3.26
CA ALA A 144 10.85 35.45 -4.59
C ALA A 144 9.75 35.34 -5.66
N MET A 145 8.60 34.70 -5.32
CA MET A 145 7.49 34.51 -6.25
C MET A 145 6.52 35.70 -6.15
N GLY A 146 6.16 36.26 -7.30
CA GLY A 146 5.09 37.27 -7.37
C GLY A 146 3.71 36.61 -7.15
N SER A 147 2.69 37.46 -6.96
CA SER A 147 1.31 36.97 -6.92
C SER A 147 0.92 36.35 -8.24
N GLY A 148 0.23 35.22 -8.21
CA GLY A 148 -0.23 34.56 -9.42
C GLY A 148 -0.39 33.05 -9.25
N MET A 149 -0.59 32.40 -10.39
CA MET A 149 -0.75 30.95 -10.46
C MET A 149 0.53 30.30 -10.93
N TYR A 150 0.88 29.19 -10.31
CA TYR A 150 2.10 28.42 -10.59
C TYR A 150 1.78 26.93 -10.66
N ILE A 151 2.67 26.19 -11.30
CA ILE A 151 2.62 24.73 -11.33
C ILE A 151 3.88 24.21 -10.64
N SER A 152 3.70 23.38 -9.63
CA SER A 152 4.78 22.63 -9.00
C SER A 152 4.95 21.30 -9.70
N ARG A 153 6.17 21.01 -10.13
CA ARG A 153 6.53 19.72 -10.74
C ARG A 153 7.45 18.96 -9.80
N PHE A 154 7.14 17.70 -9.59
CA PHE A 154 7.91 16.81 -8.74
C PHE A 154 8.42 15.64 -9.58
N SER A 155 9.69 15.30 -9.45
CA SER A 155 10.27 14.19 -10.19
C SER A 155 11.36 13.46 -9.41
N ASP A 156 11.39 12.15 -9.59
CA ASP A 156 12.55 11.32 -9.29
C ASP A 156 12.89 10.50 -10.54
N GLN A 157 13.75 9.49 -10.39
CA GLN A 157 14.16 8.65 -11.52
C GLN A 157 13.02 7.84 -12.16
N SER A 158 11.90 7.65 -11.46
CA SER A 158 10.81 6.75 -11.87
C SER A 158 9.43 7.40 -11.86
N ASN A 159 9.23 8.51 -11.15
CA ASN A 159 7.92 9.12 -10.95
C ASN A 159 7.93 10.61 -11.25
N GLN A 160 6.84 11.09 -11.84
CA GLN A 160 6.59 12.51 -12.05
C GLN A 160 5.19 12.88 -11.57
N GLY A 161 5.06 14.02 -10.98
CA GLY A 161 3.77 14.56 -10.54
C GLY A 161 3.71 16.07 -10.73
N THR A 162 2.52 16.62 -10.87
CA THR A 162 2.29 18.07 -10.96
C THR A 162 1.18 18.48 -10.02
N ASP A 163 1.30 19.68 -9.48
CA ASP A 163 0.29 20.28 -8.63
C ASP A 163 0.16 21.78 -8.89
N LYS A 164 -1.02 22.31 -8.65
CA LYS A 164 -1.31 23.72 -8.87
C LYS A 164 -1.09 24.51 -7.58
N LEU A 165 -0.42 25.63 -7.71
CA LEU A 165 -0.07 26.52 -6.62
C LEU A 165 -0.56 27.93 -6.92
N VAL A 166 -1.14 28.60 -5.95
CA VAL A 166 -1.57 29.99 -6.06
C VAL A 166 -0.87 30.80 -4.98
N ARG A 167 -0.24 31.91 -5.37
CA ARG A 167 0.29 32.88 -4.46
C ARG A 167 -0.56 34.15 -4.48
N LYS A 168 -1.00 34.57 -3.31
CA LYS A 168 -1.67 35.86 -3.09
C LYS A 168 -0.70 37.03 -3.04
#